data_ba91e7662ed949163a34071b78190614
#
_entry.id   ba91e7662ed949163a34071b78190614
#
_cell.length_a   1.000
_cell.length_b   1.000
_cell.length_c   1.000
_cell.angle_alpha   90.00
_cell.angle_beta   90.00
_cell.angle_gamma   90.00
#
_symmetry.space_group_name_H-M   'P 1'
#
loop_
_entity.id
_entity.type
_entity.pdbx_description
1 polymer ?
#
loop_
_entity_poly.entity_id
_entity_poly.type
_entity_poly.pdbx_seq_one_letter_code
_entity_poly.pdbx_strand_id
1 'polypeptide(L)'
;KMAQYNYKAMDKNGKAKKGSIEAINLDKAKEKLKSEGLIVQDIKEQGAGKKGGGKKVKDKDLAVFCKQFSAVLNAGVTIISALEMMSEQLENKTLKRALQEAQSYVQKGGTLADAFKLNPKVFPPIMINMTAAGEMSGNLEICFDRLTTHFETANALHSKVKGAVTYPIVILIVVVAVVAVLLVGVIPQFSQMFDDLGSELPAATQMLVNLSNFLQHKWYILVIIVAAIVFGLKAFGKTEPGSLMYAKIGIKFPLFGNLTIKSAAATFSRTMATLMASGISLIDAVEQVAKMINNRIIREALLDAKTQIAKGVPLSKPLRDCGIFPPMLPQMTKIGEETGNIEDMMDKVADYYEMEVNDATDALTAAMEPLIIVIMGVVVGGIVMAIYSPMLSMYDAVDSY
;
A
#
# COMPACT_ATOMS: atom_id res chain seq x y z
N LYS A 1 -10.73 -36.70 -5.73
CA LYS A 1 -11.33 -36.24 -4.46
C LYS A 1 -12.74 -35.74 -4.74
N MET A 2 -13.74 -36.21 -3.98
CA MET A 2 -15.10 -35.70 -4.10
C MET A 2 -15.14 -34.31 -3.45
N ALA A 3 -15.70 -33.33 -4.17
CA ALA A 3 -15.93 -31.98 -3.65
C ALA A 3 -17.34 -31.92 -3.03
N GLN A 4 -17.50 -31.15 -1.97
CA GLN A 4 -18.78 -30.97 -1.30
C GLN A 4 -19.47 -29.71 -1.85
N TYR A 5 -20.72 -29.83 -2.29
CA TYR A 5 -21.50 -28.75 -2.89
C TYR A 5 -22.68 -28.40 -1.98
N ASN A 6 -22.81 -27.14 -1.62
CA ASN A 6 -24.00 -26.61 -0.95
C ASN A 6 -25.05 -26.25 -1.99
N TYR A 7 -26.28 -26.74 -1.84
CA TYR A 7 -27.35 -26.47 -2.76
C TYR A 7 -28.55 -25.82 -2.10
N LYS A 8 -29.27 -25.04 -2.91
CA LYS A 8 -30.65 -24.62 -2.68
C LYS A 8 -31.48 -25.20 -3.80
N ALA A 9 -32.44 -26.05 -3.46
CA ALA A 9 -33.33 -26.72 -4.42
C ALA A 9 -34.78 -26.64 -3.94
N MET A 10 -35.70 -26.81 -4.85
CA MET A 10 -37.13 -26.93 -4.56
C MET A 10 -37.55 -28.38 -4.77
N ASP A 11 -38.37 -28.90 -3.88
CA ASP A 11 -39.05 -30.20 -4.03
C ASP A 11 -40.26 -30.07 -4.99
N LYS A 12 -40.76 -31.16 -5.50
CA LYS A 12 -41.95 -31.22 -6.39
C LYS A 12 -43.17 -30.52 -5.82
N ASN A 13 -43.23 -30.33 -4.51
CA ASN A 13 -44.29 -29.62 -3.78
C ASN A 13 -44.01 -28.12 -3.58
N GLY A 14 -42.99 -27.55 -4.21
CA GLY A 14 -42.65 -26.12 -4.09
C GLY A 14 -41.91 -25.72 -2.81
N LYS A 15 -41.54 -26.69 -1.97
CA LYS A 15 -40.85 -26.42 -0.68
C LYS A 15 -39.33 -26.27 -0.88
N ALA A 16 -38.75 -25.16 -0.43
CA ALA A 16 -37.31 -24.91 -0.51
C ALA A 16 -36.54 -25.86 0.41
N LYS A 17 -35.60 -26.63 -0.14
CA LYS A 17 -34.66 -27.49 0.59
C LYS A 17 -33.25 -26.99 0.44
N LYS A 18 -32.51 -26.88 1.55
CA LYS A 18 -31.09 -26.53 1.58
C LYS A 18 -30.30 -27.70 2.16
N GLY A 19 -29.18 -28.03 1.56
CA GLY A 19 -28.32 -29.13 2.03
C GLY A 19 -26.95 -29.09 1.38
N SER A 20 -26.12 -30.10 1.67
CA SER A 20 -24.84 -30.32 1.02
C SER A 20 -24.79 -31.70 0.39
N ILE A 21 -24.12 -31.83 -0.75
CA ILE A 21 -23.98 -33.09 -1.51
C ILE A 21 -22.52 -33.23 -1.96
N GLU A 22 -22.01 -34.45 -1.90
CA GLU A 22 -20.69 -34.79 -2.42
C GLU A 22 -20.74 -35.30 -3.84
N ALA A 23 -19.92 -34.66 -4.73
CA ALA A 23 -19.80 -35.07 -6.12
C ALA A 23 -18.40 -34.79 -6.67
N ILE A 24 -18.06 -35.43 -7.79
CA ILE A 24 -16.74 -35.28 -8.44
C ILE A 24 -16.65 -33.94 -9.16
N ASN A 25 -17.77 -33.43 -9.70
CA ASN A 25 -17.90 -32.14 -10.35
C ASN A 25 -19.31 -31.56 -10.20
N LEU A 26 -19.47 -30.28 -10.60
CA LEU A 26 -20.73 -29.54 -10.51
C LEU A 26 -21.88 -30.21 -11.28
N ASP A 27 -21.58 -30.80 -12.45
CA ASP A 27 -22.59 -31.42 -13.30
C ASP A 27 -23.10 -32.70 -12.71
N LYS A 28 -22.20 -33.52 -12.11
CA LYS A 28 -22.62 -34.73 -11.37
C LYS A 28 -23.36 -34.40 -10.08
N ALA A 29 -23.04 -33.26 -9.43
CA ALA A 29 -23.83 -32.80 -8.30
C ALA A 29 -25.26 -32.42 -8.72
N LYS A 30 -25.43 -31.74 -9.86
CA LYS A 30 -26.75 -31.41 -10.43
C LYS A 30 -27.55 -32.66 -10.85
N GLU A 31 -26.88 -33.61 -11.49
CA GLU A 31 -27.53 -34.89 -11.89
C GLU A 31 -28.04 -35.66 -10.68
N LYS A 32 -27.25 -35.74 -9.62
CA LYS A 32 -27.59 -36.43 -8.39
C LYS A 32 -28.78 -35.78 -7.67
N LEU A 33 -28.83 -34.45 -7.61
CA LEU A 33 -29.94 -33.70 -7.05
C LEU A 33 -31.21 -33.86 -7.91
N LYS A 34 -31.06 -33.93 -9.23
CA LYS A 34 -32.16 -34.13 -10.16
C LYS A 34 -32.73 -35.55 -10.06
N SER A 35 -31.88 -36.57 -9.82
CA SER A 35 -32.34 -37.95 -9.56
C SER A 35 -33.06 -38.10 -8.21
N GLU A 36 -32.77 -37.23 -7.25
CA GLU A 36 -33.49 -37.13 -5.96
C GLU A 36 -34.82 -36.33 -6.08
N GLY A 37 -35.21 -35.92 -7.30
CA GLY A 37 -36.45 -35.19 -7.54
C GLY A 37 -36.42 -33.72 -7.13
N LEU A 38 -35.23 -33.15 -6.93
CA LEU A 38 -35.03 -31.76 -6.53
C LEU A 38 -34.70 -30.86 -7.72
N ILE A 39 -35.38 -29.73 -7.82
CA ILE A 39 -35.12 -28.70 -8.83
C ILE A 39 -34.09 -27.73 -8.24
N VAL A 40 -32.87 -27.76 -8.77
CA VAL A 40 -31.75 -26.95 -8.27
C VAL A 40 -31.93 -25.49 -8.67
N GLN A 41 -32.04 -24.60 -7.69
CA GLN A 41 -32.08 -23.14 -7.88
C GLN A 41 -30.67 -22.50 -7.79
N ASP A 42 -29.84 -22.95 -6.84
CA ASP A 42 -28.47 -22.48 -6.67
C ASP A 42 -27.61 -23.64 -6.13
N ILE A 43 -26.42 -23.82 -6.69
CA ILE A 43 -25.46 -24.82 -6.24
C ILE A 43 -24.06 -24.23 -6.26
N LYS A 44 -23.37 -24.30 -5.13
CA LYS A 44 -22.02 -23.74 -4.95
C LYS A 44 -21.15 -24.78 -4.28
N GLU A 45 -19.93 -24.94 -4.77
CA GLU A 45 -18.94 -25.78 -4.13
C GLU A 45 -18.65 -25.27 -2.71
N GLN A 46 -18.67 -26.17 -1.73
CA GLN A 46 -18.38 -25.85 -0.34
C GLN A 46 -16.86 -25.60 -0.22
N GLY A 47 -16.46 -24.37 -0.45
CA GLY A 47 -15.08 -23.89 -0.59
C GLY A 47 -14.97 -22.73 -1.57
N ALA A 48 -15.93 -22.59 -2.50
CA ALA A 48 -16.03 -21.43 -3.40
C ALA A 48 -16.75 -20.22 -2.75
N GLY A 49 -17.21 -20.34 -1.52
CA GLY A 49 -18.01 -19.33 -0.82
C GLY A 49 -17.34 -18.72 0.38
N LYS A 50 -16.54 -17.76 0.16
CA LYS A 50 -16.07 -16.54 0.82
C LYS A 50 -14.64 -16.33 0.32
N LYS A 51 -14.43 -15.32 -0.50
CA LYS A 51 -13.10 -14.67 -0.58
C LYS A 51 -12.75 -14.36 0.86
N GLY A 52 -12.11 -15.32 1.53
CA GLY A 52 -11.67 -15.21 2.91
C GLY A 52 -10.81 -13.96 3.00
N GLY A 53 -11.08 -13.11 3.97
CA GLY A 53 -10.30 -11.95 4.31
C GLY A 53 -8.88 -12.34 4.76
N GLY A 54 -8.10 -12.95 3.88
CA GLY A 54 -6.68 -13.17 4.07
C GLY A 54 -5.96 -11.83 4.02
N LYS A 55 -4.89 -11.67 4.80
CA LYS A 55 -4.03 -10.48 4.77
C LYS A 55 -3.57 -10.25 3.33
N LYS A 56 -3.55 -8.97 2.90
CA LYS A 56 -2.96 -8.59 1.61
C LYS A 56 -1.52 -9.09 1.56
N VAL A 57 -1.13 -9.69 0.44
CA VAL A 57 0.26 -10.09 0.19
C VAL A 57 1.10 -8.82 0.01
N LYS A 58 2.23 -8.74 0.69
CA LYS A 58 3.16 -7.61 0.67
C LYS A 58 4.42 -7.98 -0.09
N ASP A 59 5.20 -6.99 -0.50
CA ASP A 59 6.49 -7.19 -1.15
C ASP A 59 7.43 -8.09 -0.34
N LYS A 60 7.41 -7.97 1.01
CA LYS A 60 8.14 -8.87 1.91
C LYS A 60 7.74 -10.34 1.75
N ASP A 61 6.44 -10.63 1.60
CA ASP A 61 5.96 -12.00 1.45
C ASP A 61 6.41 -12.58 0.09
N LEU A 62 6.39 -11.73 -0.95
CA LEU A 62 6.87 -12.10 -2.30
C LEU A 62 8.38 -12.27 -2.35
N ALA A 63 9.15 -11.40 -1.68
CA ALA A 63 10.60 -11.53 -1.58
C ALA A 63 11.00 -12.87 -0.94
N VAL A 64 10.38 -13.22 0.20
CA VAL A 64 10.63 -14.50 0.87
C VAL A 64 10.27 -15.68 -0.02
N PHE A 65 9.11 -15.61 -0.69
CA PHE A 65 8.69 -16.65 -1.63
C PHE A 65 9.69 -16.79 -2.78
N CYS A 66 10.05 -15.70 -3.47
CA CYS A 66 10.96 -15.74 -4.60
C CYS A 66 12.33 -16.30 -4.21
N LYS A 67 12.87 -15.87 -3.06
CA LYS A 67 14.16 -16.33 -2.52
C LYS A 67 14.18 -17.82 -2.26
N GLN A 68 13.18 -18.33 -1.57
CA GLN A 68 13.07 -19.75 -1.26
C GLN A 68 12.81 -20.57 -2.53
N PHE A 69 11.95 -20.08 -3.42
CA PHE A 69 11.61 -20.75 -4.66
C PHE A 69 12.81 -20.85 -5.60
N SER A 70 13.58 -19.75 -5.77
CA SER A 70 14.84 -19.75 -6.52
C SER A 70 15.84 -20.77 -5.94
N ALA A 71 16.04 -20.79 -4.62
CA ALA A 71 16.95 -21.72 -3.96
C ALA A 71 16.54 -23.19 -4.18
N VAL A 72 15.25 -23.49 -4.13
CA VAL A 72 14.73 -24.85 -4.37
C VAL A 72 14.87 -25.26 -5.83
N LEU A 73 14.65 -24.34 -6.78
CA LEU A 73 14.87 -24.59 -8.22
C LEU A 73 16.34 -24.80 -8.53
N ASN A 74 17.25 -24.01 -7.95
CA ASN A 74 18.69 -24.17 -8.07
C ASN A 74 19.18 -25.53 -7.53
N ALA A 75 18.48 -26.11 -6.56
CA ALA A 75 18.75 -27.47 -6.06
C ALA A 75 18.22 -28.57 -7.00
N GLY A 76 17.64 -28.23 -8.16
CA GLY A 76 17.13 -29.18 -9.15
C GLY A 76 15.75 -29.77 -8.82
N VAL A 77 15.03 -29.20 -7.85
CA VAL A 77 13.67 -29.64 -7.52
C VAL A 77 12.69 -29.16 -8.61
N THR A 78 11.72 -30.03 -8.96
CA THR A 78 10.71 -29.70 -9.97
C THR A 78 9.82 -28.53 -9.53
N ILE A 79 9.30 -27.75 -10.49
CA ILE A 79 8.39 -26.61 -10.22
C ILE A 79 7.20 -27.03 -9.35
N ILE A 80 6.62 -28.20 -9.65
CA ILE A 80 5.45 -28.72 -8.92
C ILE A 80 5.77 -28.98 -7.44
N SER A 81 6.89 -29.68 -7.18
CA SER A 81 7.35 -29.97 -5.83
C SER A 81 7.79 -28.70 -5.09
N ALA A 82 8.43 -27.77 -5.77
CA ALA A 82 8.81 -26.48 -5.21
C ALA A 82 7.58 -25.65 -4.79
N LEU A 83 6.52 -25.60 -5.62
CA LEU A 83 5.25 -24.94 -5.27
C LEU A 83 4.56 -25.59 -4.07
N GLU A 84 4.61 -26.92 -3.97
CA GLU A 84 4.08 -27.67 -2.84
C GLU A 84 4.79 -27.29 -1.55
N MET A 85 6.13 -27.38 -1.52
CA MET A 85 6.95 -27.00 -0.37
C MET A 85 6.68 -25.56 0.07
N MET A 86 6.63 -24.61 -0.88
CA MET A 86 6.34 -23.21 -0.57
C MET A 86 4.93 -23.03 -0.01
N SER A 87 3.96 -23.75 -0.57
CA SER A 87 2.58 -23.67 -0.08
C SER A 87 2.41 -24.19 1.35
N GLU A 88 3.32 -25.02 1.85
CA GLU A 88 3.29 -25.54 3.23
C GLU A 88 3.99 -24.58 4.21
N GLN A 89 5.12 -23.99 3.80
CA GLN A 89 6.00 -23.22 4.69
C GLN A 89 5.56 -21.77 4.89
N LEU A 90 4.88 -21.16 3.90
CA LEU A 90 4.54 -19.74 3.94
C LEU A 90 3.41 -19.44 4.94
N GLU A 91 3.57 -18.36 5.72
CA GLU A 91 2.60 -17.94 6.75
C GLU A 91 1.38 -17.21 6.14
N ASN A 92 1.57 -16.49 5.02
CA ASN A 92 0.49 -15.71 4.41
C ASN A 92 -0.54 -16.62 3.73
N LYS A 93 -1.71 -16.76 4.36
CA LYS A 93 -2.80 -17.65 3.89
C LYS A 93 -3.28 -17.33 2.48
N THR A 94 -3.20 -16.06 2.05
CA THR A 94 -3.61 -15.65 0.70
C THR A 94 -2.60 -16.12 -0.34
N LEU A 95 -1.31 -15.94 -0.07
CA LEU A 95 -0.23 -16.41 -0.93
C LEU A 95 -0.20 -17.94 -0.98
N LYS A 96 -0.30 -18.61 0.16
CA LYS A 96 -0.38 -20.08 0.26
C LYS A 96 -1.46 -20.65 -0.65
N ARG A 97 -2.68 -20.11 -0.59
CA ARG A 97 -3.79 -20.54 -1.42
C ARG A 97 -3.53 -20.31 -2.92
N ALA A 98 -2.99 -19.14 -3.27
CA ALA A 98 -2.67 -18.82 -4.67
C ALA A 98 -1.60 -19.76 -5.23
N LEU A 99 -0.62 -20.18 -4.41
CA LEU A 99 0.38 -21.18 -4.80
C LEU A 99 -0.20 -22.58 -4.96
N GLN A 100 -1.14 -22.99 -4.11
CA GLN A 100 -1.86 -24.25 -4.28
C GLN A 100 -2.70 -24.29 -5.56
N GLU A 101 -3.34 -23.16 -5.91
CA GLU A 101 -4.06 -23.01 -7.16
C GLU A 101 -3.09 -23.08 -8.36
N ALA A 102 -1.92 -22.41 -8.24
CA ALA A 102 -0.87 -22.47 -9.27
C ALA A 102 -0.30 -23.88 -9.44
N GLN A 103 0.01 -24.58 -8.35
CA GLN A 103 0.44 -26.00 -8.38
C GLN A 103 -0.57 -26.87 -9.13
N SER A 104 -1.83 -26.75 -8.79
CA SER A 104 -2.90 -27.54 -9.45
C SER A 104 -3.03 -27.22 -10.93
N TYR A 105 -2.74 -25.99 -11.36
CA TYR A 105 -2.77 -25.57 -12.76
C TYR A 105 -1.57 -26.14 -13.54
N VAL A 106 -0.37 -26.05 -12.95
CA VAL A 106 0.87 -26.60 -13.57
C VAL A 106 0.83 -28.13 -13.65
N GLN A 107 0.27 -28.82 -12.64
CA GLN A 107 0.05 -30.28 -12.67
C GLN A 107 -0.82 -30.74 -13.86
N LYS A 108 -1.70 -29.85 -14.35
CA LYS A 108 -2.56 -30.12 -15.53
C LYS A 108 -1.87 -29.79 -16.86
N GLY A 109 -0.60 -29.43 -16.83
CA GLY A 109 0.20 -29.10 -18.02
C GLY A 109 0.17 -27.63 -18.42
N GLY A 110 -0.37 -26.74 -17.60
CA GLY A 110 -0.30 -25.29 -17.81
C GLY A 110 1.05 -24.71 -17.43
N THR A 111 1.36 -23.50 -17.94
CA THR A 111 2.59 -22.77 -17.56
C THR A 111 2.46 -22.13 -16.18
N LEU A 112 3.59 -21.91 -15.49
CA LEU A 112 3.62 -21.23 -14.19
C LEU A 112 3.18 -19.75 -14.33
N ALA A 113 3.60 -19.10 -15.42
CA ALA A 113 3.19 -17.73 -15.71
C ALA A 113 1.66 -17.59 -15.87
N ASP A 114 1.02 -18.53 -16.58
CA ASP A 114 -0.44 -18.53 -16.73
C ASP A 114 -1.15 -18.86 -15.42
N ALA A 115 -0.59 -19.74 -14.60
CA ALA A 115 -1.08 -20.02 -13.26
C ALA A 115 -1.08 -18.76 -12.38
N PHE A 116 -0.03 -17.95 -12.44
CA PHE A 116 0.06 -16.68 -11.70
C PHE A 116 -0.94 -15.63 -12.20
N LYS A 117 -1.24 -15.59 -13.50
CA LYS A 117 -2.27 -14.70 -14.09
C LYS A 117 -3.66 -14.93 -13.49
N LEU A 118 -3.96 -16.12 -12.97
CA LEU A 118 -5.24 -16.41 -12.32
C LEU A 118 -5.44 -15.61 -11.02
N ASN A 119 -4.35 -15.19 -10.38
CA ASN A 119 -4.37 -14.45 -9.13
C ASN A 119 -3.63 -13.09 -9.22
N PRO A 120 -4.08 -12.13 -10.07
CA PRO A 120 -3.35 -10.87 -10.35
C PRO A 120 -3.30 -9.92 -9.15
N LYS A 121 -4.06 -10.17 -8.09
CA LYS A 121 -3.99 -9.42 -6.82
C LYS A 121 -2.89 -9.93 -5.89
N VAL A 122 -2.40 -11.13 -6.14
CA VAL A 122 -1.32 -11.79 -5.38
C VAL A 122 0.01 -11.66 -6.12
N PHE A 123 0.01 -11.97 -7.40
CA PHE A 123 1.18 -11.94 -8.26
C PHE A 123 1.17 -10.68 -9.13
N PRO A 124 2.04 -9.71 -8.88
CA PRO A 124 2.11 -8.49 -9.66
C PRO A 124 2.59 -8.75 -11.09
N PRO A 125 2.32 -7.86 -12.05
CA PRO A 125 2.66 -8.05 -13.46
C PRO A 125 4.14 -8.34 -13.72
N ILE A 126 5.04 -7.70 -12.97
CA ILE A 126 6.48 -7.97 -13.10
C ILE A 126 6.80 -9.45 -12.84
N MET A 127 6.22 -10.03 -11.80
CA MET A 127 6.45 -11.43 -11.46
C MET A 127 5.91 -12.37 -12.54
N ILE A 128 4.72 -12.08 -13.08
CA ILE A 128 4.11 -12.88 -14.15
C ILE A 128 4.97 -12.83 -15.41
N ASN A 129 5.44 -11.65 -15.81
CA ASN A 129 6.22 -11.46 -17.02
C ASN A 129 7.63 -12.08 -16.90
N MET A 130 8.29 -11.90 -15.77
CA MET A 130 9.59 -12.53 -15.52
C MET A 130 9.49 -14.06 -15.43
N THR A 131 8.40 -14.59 -14.84
CA THR A 131 8.14 -16.03 -14.85
C THR A 131 7.97 -16.54 -16.28
N ALA A 132 7.21 -15.83 -17.13
CA ALA A 132 7.04 -16.19 -18.53
C ALA A 132 8.37 -16.18 -19.29
N ALA A 133 9.20 -15.16 -19.10
CA ALA A 133 10.53 -15.07 -19.70
C ALA A 133 11.44 -16.22 -19.22
N GLY A 134 11.42 -16.54 -17.92
CA GLY A 134 12.18 -17.64 -17.33
C GLY A 134 11.74 -19.03 -17.83
N GLU A 135 10.42 -19.24 -18.00
CA GLU A 135 9.89 -20.48 -18.61
C GLU A 135 10.34 -20.63 -20.08
N MET A 136 10.28 -19.56 -20.85
CA MET A 136 10.67 -19.57 -22.26
C MET A 136 12.17 -19.80 -22.47
N SER A 137 13.01 -19.24 -21.59
CA SER A 137 14.48 -19.37 -21.64
C SER A 137 15.03 -20.58 -20.89
N GLY A 138 14.21 -21.24 -20.07
CA GLY A 138 14.64 -22.34 -19.19
C GLY A 138 15.42 -21.88 -17.95
N ASN A 139 15.44 -20.58 -17.62
CA ASN A 139 16.23 -19.98 -16.54
C ASN A 139 15.33 -19.39 -15.44
N LEU A 140 14.37 -20.16 -14.97
CA LEU A 140 13.43 -19.71 -13.93
C LEU A 140 14.14 -19.30 -12.64
N GLU A 141 15.17 -20.04 -12.24
CA GLU A 141 15.94 -19.79 -11.02
C GLU A 141 16.58 -18.40 -11.04
N ILE A 142 17.15 -17.98 -12.18
CA ILE A 142 17.76 -16.66 -12.36
C ILE A 142 16.66 -15.56 -12.30
N CYS A 143 15.52 -15.79 -12.94
CA CYS A 143 14.42 -14.85 -12.92
C CYS A 143 13.86 -14.67 -11.50
N PHE A 144 13.73 -15.74 -10.72
CA PHE A 144 13.27 -15.66 -9.34
C PHE A 144 14.31 -15.04 -8.39
N ASP A 145 15.61 -15.20 -8.65
CA ASP A 145 16.65 -14.50 -7.89
C ASP A 145 16.60 -12.99 -8.13
N ARG A 146 16.45 -12.55 -9.38
CA ARG A 146 16.22 -11.14 -9.72
C ARG A 146 14.92 -10.58 -9.13
N LEU A 147 13.83 -11.35 -9.11
CA LEU A 147 12.59 -10.99 -8.45
C LEU A 147 12.79 -10.86 -6.93
N THR A 148 13.64 -11.70 -6.33
CA THR A 148 14.00 -11.59 -4.92
C THR A 148 14.61 -10.23 -4.63
N THR A 149 15.66 -9.86 -5.36
CA THR A 149 16.32 -8.55 -5.22
C THR A 149 15.34 -7.42 -5.43
N HIS A 150 14.50 -7.50 -6.47
CA HIS A 150 13.47 -6.49 -6.74
C HIS A 150 12.51 -6.29 -5.56
N PHE A 151 11.94 -7.37 -5.02
CA PHE A 151 10.98 -7.26 -3.91
C PHE A 151 11.64 -6.95 -2.57
N GLU A 152 12.87 -7.39 -2.32
CA GLU A 152 13.64 -7.01 -1.13
C GLU A 152 13.90 -5.50 -1.13
N THR A 153 14.36 -4.94 -2.25
CA THR A 153 14.61 -3.50 -2.41
C THR A 153 13.32 -2.69 -2.32
N ALA A 154 12.26 -3.11 -3.03
CA ALA A 154 10.96 -2.44 -2.95
C ALA A 154 10.41 -2.43 -1.52
N ASN A 155 10.53 -3.54 -0.79
CA ASN A 155 10.12 -3.62 0.62
C ASN A 155 11.00 -2.75 1.52
N ALA A 156 12.31 -2.68 1.30
CA ALA A 156 13.23 -1.85 2.07
C ALA A 156 12.88 -0.37 1.93
N LEU A 157 12.73 0.13 0.70
CA LEU A 157 12.32 1.50 0.39
C LEU A 157 10.96 1.83 1.02
N HIS A 158 9.96 0.96 0.81
CA HIS A 158 8.63 1.17 1.37
C HIS A 158 8.63 1.21 2.90
N SER A 159 9.38 0.31 3.53
CA SER A 159 9.50 0.22 4.98
C SER A 159 10.21 1.44 5.56
N LYS A 160 11.25 1.94 4.90
CA LYS A 160 12.00 3.12 5.33
C LYS A 160 11.14 4.38 5.27
N VAL A 161 10.49 4.63 4.13
CA VAL A 161 9.57 5.78 3.97
C VAL A 161 8.42 5.71 4.97
N LYS A 162 7.84 4.53 5.19
CA LYS A 162 6.79 4.33 6.18
C LYS A 162 7.28 4.56 7.60
N GLY A 163 8.47 4.07 7.93
CA GLY A 163 9.10 4.26 9.25
C GLY A 163 9.27 5.73 9.61
N ALA A 164 9.76 6.54 8.65
CA ALA A 164 9.96 7.96 8.83
C ALA A 164 8.68 8.73 9.19
N VAL A 165 7.52 8.30 8.68
CA VAL A 165 6.23 8.93 8.98
C VAL A 165 5.60 8.37 10.27
N THR A 166 5.97 7.17 10.70
CA THR A 166 5.38 6.51 11.87
C THR A 166 5.71 7.26 13.17
N TYR A 167 6.98 7.67 13.36
CA TYR A 167 7.42 8.38 14.57
C TYR A 167 6.65 9.70 14.80
N PRO A 168 6.54 10.64 13.83
CA PRO A 168 5.74 11.83 13.97
C PRO A 168 4.26 11.56 14.31
N ILE A 169 3.67 10.54 13.68
CA ILE A 169 2.27 10.17 13.94
C ILE A 169 2.09 9.69 15.39
N VAL A 170 2.99 8.85 15.90
CA VAL A 170 2.92 8.36 17.28
C VAL A 170 3.03 9.52 18.26
N ILE A 171 3.98 10.43 18.07
CA ILE A 171 4.10 11.60 18.95
C ILE A 171 2.85 12.47 18.88
N LEU A 172 2.32 12.75 17.70
CA LEU A 172 1.09 13.54 17.55
C LEU A 172 -0.08 12.89 18.29
N ILE A 173 -0.22 11.56 18.24
CA ILE A 173 -1.26 10.84 18.99
C ILE A 173 -1.06 11.02 20.50
N VAL A 174 0.18 10.92 20.99
CA VAL A 174 0.49 11.11 22.41
C VAL A 174 0.17 12.55 22.85
N VAL A 175 0.56 13.55 22.04
CA VAL A 175 0.23 14.96 22.30
C VAL A 175 -1.27 15.17 22.41
N VAL A 176 -2.03 14.68 21.41
CA VAL A 176 -3.51 14.78 21.42
C VAL A 176 -4.11 14.08 22.64
N ALA A 177 -3.58 12.93 23.04
CA ALA A 177 -4.04 12.21 24.23
C ALA A 177 -3.77 13.00 25.51
N VAL A 178 -2.57 13.57 25.67
CA VAL A 178 -2.23 14.41 26.85
C VAL A 178 -3.12 15.65 26.91
N VAL A 179 -3.28 16.34 25.77
CA VAL A 179 -4.19 17.51 25.69
C VAL A 179 -5.62 17.14 26.05
N ALA A 180 -6.11 16.00 25.54
CA ALA A 180 -7.46 15.54 25.87
C ALA A 180 -7.63 15.24 27.39
N VAL A 181 -6.63 14.61 28.01
CA VAL A 181 -6.63 14.36 29.48
C VAL A 181 -6.63 15.66 30.26
N LEU A 182 -5.84 16.66 29.87
CA LEU A 182 -5.81 17.97 30.53
C LEU A 182 -7.15 18.72 30.36
N LEU A 183 -7.72 18.72 29.15
CA LEU A 183 -9.00 19.39 28.89
C LEU A 183 -10.17 18.72 29.63
N VAL A 184 -10.19 17.39 29.69
CA VAL A 184 -11.32 16.67 30.32
C VAL A 184 -11.17 16.58 31.84
N GLY A 185 -9.94 16.47 32.36
CA GLY A 185 -9.70 16.25 33.79
C GLY A 185 -9.36 17.52 34.57
N VAL A 186 -8.57 18.43 33.99
CA VAL A 186 -8.03 19.58 34.74
C VAL A 186 -8.87 20.85 34.53
N ILE A 187 -9.21 21.17 33.29
CA ILE A 187 -9.94 22.42 32.97
C ILE A 187 -11.30 22.54 33.67
N PRO A 188 -12.14 21.49 33.81
CA PRO A 188 -13.40 21.60 34.52
C PRO A 188 -13.28 21.96 35.99
N GLN A 189 -12.20 21.53 36.67
CA GLN A 189 -11.96 21.85 38.07
C GLN A 189 -11.74 23.36 38.27
N PHE A 190 -11.02 24.00 37.35
CA PHE A 190 -10.86 25.45 37.35
C PHE A 190 -12.19 26.17 37.08
N SER A 191 -13.00 25.68 36.15
CA SER A 191 -14.32 26.27 35.88
C SER A 191 -15.19 26.28 37.14
N GLN A 192 -15.28 25.15 37.86
CA GLN A 192 -16.03 25.05 39.12
C GLN A 192 -15.52 26.01 40.19
N MET A 193 -14.19 26.13 40.34
CA MET A 193 -13.60 27.02 41.34
C MET A 193 -13.91 28.50 41.03
N PHE A 194 -13.98 28.91 39.77
CA PHE A 194 -14.39 30.28 39.39
C PHE A 194 -15.88 30.53 39.58
N ASP A 195 -16.73 29.56 39.27
CA ASP A 195 -18.16 29.61 39.50
C ASP A 195 -18.46 29.78 41.02
N ASP A 196 -17.74 29.05 41.89
CA ASP A 196 -17.86 29.14 43.34
C ASP A 196 -17.44 30.51 43.91
N LEU A 197 -16.52 31.22 43.25
CA LEU A 197 -16.04 32.54 43.60
C LEU A 197 -16.86 33.68 42.99
N GLY A 198 -17.82 33.36 42.13
CA GLY A 198 -18.67 34.35 41.46
C GLY A 198 -17.92 35.25 40.47
N SER A 199 -16.75 34.84 40.00
CA SER A 199 -15.87 35.60 39.11
C SER A 199 -16.01 35.12 37.67
N GLU A 200 -15.95 36.05 36.70
CA GLU A 200 -15.97 35.69 35.29
C GLU A 200 -14.62 35.11 34.84
N LEU A 201 -14.68 34.00 34.03
CA LEU A 201 -13.51 33.38 33.47
C LEU A 201 -12.86 34.25 32.39
N PRO A 202 -11.55 34.39 32.35
CA PRO A 202 -10.83 35.02 31.21
C PRO A 202 -11.18 34.35 29.89
N ALA A 203 -11.25 35.15 28.81
CA ALA A 203 -11.69 34.69 27.48
C ALA A 203 -10.90 33.46 26.95
N ALA A 204 -9.59 33.40 27.22
CA ALA A 204 -8.76 32.26 26.82
C ALA A 204 -9.15 30.96 27.56
N THR A 205 -9.44 31.06 28.86
CA THR A 205 -9.89 29.92 29.68
C THR A 205 -11.31 29.51 29.28
N GLN A 206 -12.22 30.48 29.03
CA GLN A 206 -13.55 30.19 28.52
C GLN A 206 -13.55 29.41 27.22
N MET A 207 -12.62 29.69 26.29
CA MET A 207 -12.44 28.90 25.08
C MET A 207 -12.06 27.46 25.38
N LEU A 208 -11.15 27.22 26.33
CA LEU A 208 -10.75 25.85 26.71
C LEU A 208 -11.87 25.11 27.46
N VAL A 209 -12.63 25.79 28.29
CA VAL A 209 -13.83 25.23 28.96
C VAL A 209 -14.88 24.82 27.93
N ASN A 210 -15.15 25.68 26.94
CA ASN A 210 -16.06 25.33 25.84
C ASN A 210 -15.57 24.14 25.05
N LEU A 211 -14.25 24.05 24.74
CA LEU A 211 -13.62 22.92 24.06
C LEU A 211 -13.67 21.64 24.92
N SER A 212 -13.45 21.76 26.23
CA SER A 212 -13.56 20.66 27.20
C SER A 212 -15.00 20.11 27.23
N ASN A 213 -15.99 20.98 27.37
CA ASN A 213 -17.42 20.60 27.36
C ASN A 213 -17.83 19.94 26.03
N PHE A 214 -17.30 20.44 24.90
CA PHE A 214 -17.50 19.82 23.60
C PHE A 214 -16.89 18.42 23.54
N LEU A 215 -15.66 18.24 24.02
CA LEU A 215 -14.98 16.93 24.06
C LEU A 215 -15.69 15.95 25.00
N GLN A 216 -16.20 16.39 26.15
CA GLN A 216 -16.87 15.51 27.10
C GLN A 216 -18.27 15.05 26.60
N HIS A 217 -19.05 15.95 26.01
CA HIS A 217 -20.44 15.66 25.65
C HIS A 217 -20.67 15.38 24.17
N LYS A 218 -19.77 15.84 23.27
CA LYS A 218 -19.97 15.79 21.81
C LYS A 218 -18.75 15.21 21.04
N TRP A 219 -17.89 14.44 21.72
CA TRP A 219 -16.70 13.83 21.10
C TRP A 219 -17.02 13.01 19.84
N TYR A 220 -18.23 12.38 19.80
CA TYR A 220 -18.69 11.62 18.64
C TYR A 220 -18.83 12.49 17.38
N ILE A 221 -19.16 13.79 17.53
CA ILE A 221 -19.22 14.73 16.39
C ILE A 221 -17.84 14.90 15.79
N LEU A 222 -16.80 15.02 16.61
CA LEU A 222 -15.42 15.13 16.14
C LEU A 222 -15.00 13.87 15.39
N VAL A 223 -15.35 12.69 15.89
CA VAL A 223 -15.10 11.42 15.20
C VAL A 223 -15.84 11.36 13.86
N ILE A 224 -17.10 11.78 13.81
CA ILE A 224 -17.89 11.84 12.57
C ILE A 224 -17.27 12.82 11.57
N ILE A 225 -16.86 14.01 12.01
CA ILE A 225 -16.21 15.02 11.17
C ILE A 225 -14.90 14.46 10.59
N VAL A 226 -14.03 13.88 11.44
CA VAL A 226 -12.77 13.27 10.99
C VAL A 226 -13.03 12.13 10.01
N ALA A 227 -13.99 11.26 10.32
CA ALA A 227 -14.39 10.19 9.41
C ALA A 227 -14.93 10.73 8.08
N ALA A 228 -15.78 11.76 8.10
CA ALA A 228 -16.32 12.41 6.91
C ALA A 228 -15.21 13.07 6.07
N ILE A 229 -14.25 13.75 6.72
CA ILE A 229 -13.09 14.34 6.02
C ILE A 229 -12.24 13.24 5.38
N VAL A 230 -11.89 12.19 6.11
CA VAL A 230 -11.09 11.07 5.58
C VAL A 230 -11.80 10.37 4.43
N PHE A 231 -13.10 10.13 4.57
CA PHE A 231 -13.91 9.51 3.51
C PHE A 231 -14.05 10.44 2.30
N GLY A 232 -14.32 11.72 2.53
CA GLY A 232 -14.41 12.76 1.50
C GLY A 232 -13.10 12.91 0.72
N LEU A 233 -11.96 12.99 1.41
CA LEU A 233 -10.64 13.06 0.79
C LEU A 233 -10.33 11.79 -0.03
N LYS A 234 -10.67 10.61 0.48
CA LYS A 234 -10.51 9.34 -0.27
C LYS A 234 -11.44 9.24 -1.47
N ALA A 235 -12.68 9.71 -1.35
CA ALA A 235 -13.63 9.73 -2.46
C ALA A 235 -13.20 10.75 -3.52
N PHE A 236 -12.80 11.94 -3.11
CA PHE A 236 -12.26 12.97 -3.99
C PHE A 236 -11.01 12.50 -4.73
N GLY A 237 -10.07 11.81 -4.05
CA GLY A 237 -8.88 11.25 -4.67
C GLY A 237 -9.14 10.17 -5.74
N LYS A 238 -10.35 9.60 -5.79
CA LYS A 238 -10.76 8.66 -6.85
C LYS A 238 -11.34 9.37 -8.07
N THR A 239 -11.70 10.65 -7.96
CA THR A 239 -12.17 11.45 -9.10
C THR A 239 -11.00 11.87 -9.97
N GLU A 240 -11.25 12.14 -11.26
CA GLU A 240 -10.20 12.60 -12.18
C GLU A 240 -9.49 13.87 -11.71
N PRO A 241 -10.20 14.99 -11.37
CA PRO A 241 -9.57 16.20 -10.90
C PRO A 241 -8.87 16.01 -9.55
N GLY A 242 -9.45 15.22 -8.64
CA GLY A 242 -8.86 14.92 -7.34
C GLY A 242 -7.55 14.14 -7.43
N SER A 243 -7.51 13.13 -8.30
CA SER A 243 -6.30 12.32 -8.50
C SER A 243 -5.15 13.14 -9.11
N LEU A 244 -5.44 14.07 -10.03
CA LEU A 244 -4.47 14.99 -10.59
C LEU A 244 -3.98 16.00 -9.55
N MET A 245 -4.88 16.54 -8.72
CA MET A 245 -4.52 17.46 -7.64
C MET A 245 -3.58 16.79 -6.63
N TYR A 246 -3.90 15.57 -6.17
CA TYR A 246 -3.02 14.82 -5.27
C TYR A 246 -1.67 14.48 -5.91
N ALA A 247 -1.66 14.09 -7.18
CA ALA A 247 -0.42 13.84 -7.91
C ALA A 247 0.45 15.09 -8.00
N LYS A 248 -0.15 16.26 -8.27
CA LYS A 248 0.54 17.55 -8.34
C LYS A 248 1.08 18.02 -6.98
N ILE A 249 0.27 17.86 -5.92
CA ILE A 249 0.71 18.15 -4.55
C ILE A 249 1.87 17.22 -4.17
N GLY A 250 1.75 15.92 -4.47
CA GLY A 250 2.79 14.93 -4.17
C GLY A 250 4.14 15.21 -4.83
N ILE A 251 4.18 15.94 -5.95
CA ILE A 251 5.42 16.32 -6.62
C ILE A 251 5.91 17.71 -6.17
N LYS A 252 4.99 18.68 -5.93
CA LYS A 252 5.33 20.07 -5.66
C LYS A 252 5.51 20.43 -4.19
N PHE A 253 5.00 19.59 -3.27
CA PHE A 253 5.06 19.88 -1.83
C PHE A 253 6.51 19.82 -1.36
N PRO A 254 7.03 20.85 -0.65
CA PRO A 254 8.38 20.83 -0.11
C PRO A 254 8.57 19.62 0.79
N LEU A 255 9.76 19.03 0.85
CA LEU A 255 10.16 17.81 1.54
C LEU A 255 9.61 16.51 0.92
N PHE A 256 8.30 16.41 0.66
CA PHE A 256 7.67 15.19 0.09
C PHE A 256 7.81 15.07 -1.42
N GLY A 257 7.86 16.21 -2.13
CA GLY A 257 7.97 16.21 -3.60
C GLY A 257 9.30 15.62 -4.09
N ASN A 258 10.39 16.02 -3.45
CA ASN A 258 11.72 15.49 -3.76
C ASN A 258 11.79 13.97 -3.47
N LEU A 259 11.26 13.52 -2.32
CA LEU A 259 11.17 12.10 -1.98
C LEU A 259 10.32 11.31 -2.99
N THR A 260 9.19 11.87 -3.43
CA THR A 260 8.30 11.22 -4.42
C THR A 260 8.99 11.06 -5.77
N ILE A 261 9.71 12.09 -6.24
CA ILE A 261 10.43 12.06 -7.52
C ILE A 261 11.61 11.07 -7.46
N LYS A 262 12.43 11.13 -6.41
CA LYS A 262 13.57 10.22 -6.22
C LYS A 262 13.11 8.77 -6.09
N SER A 263 12.04 8.51 -5.33
CA SER A 263 11.45 7.18 -5.19
C SER A 263 10.90 6.65 -6.52
N ALA A 264 10.28 7.52 -7.33
CA ALA A 264 9.82 7.14 -8.66
C ALA A 264 11.00 6.84 -9.61
N ALA A 265 12.09 7.60 -9.54
CA ALA A 265 13.30 7.36 -10.31
C ALA A 265 13.97 6.04 -9.90
N ALA A 266 14.11 5.76 -8.61
CA ALA A 266 14.63 4.50 -8.10
C ALA A 266 13.78 3.30 -8.56
N THR A 267 12.46 3.38 -8.38
CA THR A 267 11.53 2.34 -8.82
C THR A 267 11.58 2.13 -10.33
N PHE A 268 11.60 3.21 -11.11
CA PHE A 268 11.73 3.15 -12.56
C PHE A 268 13.01 2.44 -12.96
N SER A 269 14.15 2.90 -12.46
CA SER A 269 15.47 2.36 -12.86
C SER A 269 15.65 0.92 -12.43
N ARG A 270 15.33 0.56 -11.18
CA ARG A 270 15.44 -0.82 -10.69
C ARG A 270 14.53 -1.77 -11.46
N THR A 271 13.30 -1.37 -11.72
CA THR A 271 12.36 -2.21 -12.46
C THR A 271 12.76 -2.35 -13.92
N MET A 272 13.21 -1.27 -14.55
CA MET A 272 13.73 -1.32 -15.93
C MET A 272 14.93 -2.25 -16.05
N ALA A 273 15.95 -2.11 -15.18
CA ALA A 273 17.10 -2.99 -15.14
C ALA A 273 16.67 -4.47 -15.00
N THR A 274 15.81 -4.77 -14.04
CA THR A 274 15.31 -6.12 -13.78
C THR A 274 14.57 -6.73 -14.98
N LEU A 275 13.69 -5.96 -15.62
CA LEU A 275 12.89 -6.42 -16.76
C LEU A 275 13.76 -6.62 -18.01
N MET A 276 14.64 -5.67 -18.31
CA MET A 276 15.51 -5.75 -19.47
C MET A 276 16.56 -6.87 -19.34
N ALA A 277 17.12 -7.06 -18.16
CA ALA A 277 17.98 -8.20 -17.84
C ALA A 277 17.30 -9.56 -18.03
N SER A 278 15.97 -9.60 -18.00
CA SER A 278 15.17 -10.81 -18.26
C SER A 278 14.71 -10.92 -19.71
N GLY A 279 15.23 -10.06 -20.62
CA GLY A 279 14.91 -10.08 -22.04
C GLY A 279 13.56 -9.47 -22.42
N ILE A 280 12.92 -8.74 -21.51
CA ILE A 280 11.65 -8.05 -21.79
C ILE A 280 11.95 -6.81 -22.63
N SER A 281 11.13 -6.57 -23.67
CA SER A 281 11.34 -5.43 -24.57
C SER A 281 11.25 -4.09 -23.83
N LEU A 282 12.01 -3.08 -24.30
CA LEU A 282 12.02 -1.74 -23.74
C LEU A 282 10.60 -1.13 -23.62
N ILE A 283 9.77 -1.33 -24.64
CA ILE A 283 8.39 -0.81 -24.69
C ILE A 283 7.52 -1.46 -23.60
N ASP A 284 7.60 -2.77 -23.47
CA ASP A 284 6.84 -3.51 -22.47
C ASP A 284 7.34 -3.20 -21.05
N ALA A 285 8.65 -3.06 -20.87
CA ALA A 285 9.25 -2.69 -19.60
C ALA A 285 8.74 -1.32 -19.12
N VAL A 286 8.77 -0.29 -19.98
CA VAL A 286 8.23 1.05 -19.64
C VAL A 286 6.74 1.00 -19.28
N GLU A 287 5.94 0.20 -19.99
CA GLU A 287 4.52 0.02 -19.66
C GLU A 287 4.33 -0.60 -18.27
N GLN A 288 5.11 -1.63 -17.95
CA GLN A 288 5.02 -2.30 -16.64
C GLN A 288 5.41 -1.35 -15.50
N VAL A 289 6.50 -0.62 -15.68
CA VAL A 289 6.93 0.38 -14.70
C VAL A 289 5.88 1.47 -14.52
N ALA A 290 5.29 1.98 -15.59
CA ALA A 290 4.22 2.96 -15.50
C ALA A 290 3.04 2.48 -14.65
N LYS A 291 2.67 1.19 -14.75
CA LYS A 291 1.60 0.58 -13.94
C LYS A 291 1.95 0.46 -12.44
N MET A 292 3.23 0.38 -12.11
CA MET A 292 3.70 0.28 -10.73
C MET A 292 3.79 1.63 -10.02
N ILE A 293 3.98 2.72 -10.74
CA ILE A 293 4.11 4.07 -10.17
C ILE A 293 2.73 4.61 -9.74
N ASN A 294 2.63 4.95 -8.45
CA ASN A 294 1.37 5.42 -7.86
C ASN A 294 0.98 6.83 -8.31
N ASN A 295 1.97 7.73 -8.53
CA ASN A 295 1.72 9.11 -8.93
C ASN A 295 1.20 9.15 -10.37
N ARG A 296 -0.01 9.70 -10.55
CA ARG A 296 -0.70 9.75 -11.84
C ARG A 296 0.08 10.54 -12.89
N ILE A 297 0.67 11.68 -12.53
CA ILE A 297 1.41 12.53 -13.49
C ILE A 297 2.64 11.78 -14.01
N ILE A 298 3.39 11.13 -13.13
CA ILE A 298 4.56 10.33 -13.52
C ILE A 298 4.13 9.14 -14.39
N ARG A 299 3.05 8.47 -14.02
CA ARG A 299 2.50 7.35 -14.79
C ARG A 299 2.09 7.76 -16.19
N GLU A 300 1.37 8.86 -16.33
CA GLU A 300 0.93 9.38 -17.64
C GLU A 300 2.14 9.79 -18.50
N ALA A 301 3.15 10.41 -17.91
CA ALA A 301 4.38 10.75 -18.62
C ALA A 301 5.13 9.52 -19.15
N LEU A 302 5.16 8.42 -18.38
CA LEU A 302 5.77 7.16 -18.82
C LEU A 302 4.93 6.43 -19.89
N LEU A 303 3.61 6.51 -19.83
CA LEU A 303 2.73 5.95 -20.87
C LEU A 303 2.86 6.75 -22.19
N ASP A 304 3.03 8.06 -22.09
CA ASP A 304 3.37 8.89 -23.26
C ASP A 304 4.75 8.55 -23.81
N ALA A 305 5.75 8.39 -22.95
CA ALA A 305 7.09 7.92 -23.33
C ALA A 305 7.01 6.57 -24.07
N LYS A 306 6.24 5.59 -23.58
CA LYS A 306 5.98 4.33 -24.29
C LYS A 306 5.49 4.57 -25.72
N THR A 307 4.53 5.49 -25.89
CA THR A 307 3.96 5.79 -27.20
C THR A 307 4.99 6.43 -28.16
N GLN A 308 5.89 7.24 -27.61
CA GLN A 308 6.98 7.84 -28.39
C GLN A 308 8.05 6.80 -28.77
N ILE A 309 8.42 5.91 -27.85
CA ILE A 309 9.38 4.83 -28.12
C ILE A 309 8.86 3.87 -29.20
N ALA A 310 7.55 3.56 -29.20
CA ALA A 310 6.93 2.77 -30.25
C ALA A 310 7.00 3.40 -31.64
N LYS A 311 7.22 4.73 -31.71
CA LYS A 311 7.48 5.49 -32.95
C LYS A 311 8.97 5.64 -33.28
N GLY A 312 9.86 4.97 -32.54
CA GLY A 312 11.30 5.00 -32.72
C GLY A 312 12.01 6.17 -32.02
N VAL A 313 11.34 6.92 -31.13
CA VAL A 313 12.00 7.98 -30.36
C VAL A 313 12.79 7.33 -29.23
N PRO A 314 14.08 7.68 -29.02
CA PRO A 314 14.87 7.17 -27.88
C PRO A 314 14.20 7.51 -26.55
N LEU A 315 14.23 6.58 -25.57
CA LEU A 315 13.61 6.69 -24.23
C LEU A 315 14.14 7.91 -23.46
N SER A 316 15.43 8.22 -23.60
CA SER A 316 16.06 9.37 -22.93
C SER A 316 15.41 10.71 -23.27
N LYS A 317 14.84 10.86 -24.47
CA LYS A 317 14.18 12.07 -24.90
C LYS A 317 12.87 12.36 -24.14
N PRO A 318 11.85 11.48 -24.17
CA PRO A 318 10.62 11.70 -23.40
C PRO A 318 10.85 11.77 -21.89
N LEU A 319 11.82 11.04 -21.33
CA LEU A 319 12.19 11.17 -19.92
C LEU A 319 12.73 12.54 -19.56
N ARG A 320 13.49 13.19 -20.45
CA ARG A 320 13.97 14.55 -20.27
C ARG A 320 12.85 15.57 -20.49
N ASP A 321 12.10 15.41 -21.56
CA ASP A 321 11.12 16.40 -22.02
C ASP A 321 9.91 16.50 -21.05
N CYS A 322 9.59 15.45 -20.28
CA CYS A 322 8.56 15.53 -19.24
C CYS A 322 8.94 16.42 -18.04
N GLY A 323 10.23 16.73 -17.84
CA GLY A 323 10.72 17.62 -16.80
C GLY A 323 10.45 17.19 -15.36
N ILE A 324 10.07 15.91 -15.15
CA ILE A 324 9.73 15.37 -13.82
C ILE A 324 10.95 14.69 -13.18
N PHE A 325 11.66 13.91 -13.97
CA PHE A 325 12.79 13.13 -13.47
C PHE A 325 14.06 13.98 -13.33
N PRO A 326 14.90 13.69 -12.32
CA PRO A 326 16.17 14.37 -12.16
C PRO A 326 17.08 14.13 -13.38
N PRO A 327 17.97 15.08 -13.74
CA PRO A 327 18.75 15.04 -14.99
C PRO A 327 19.60 13.79 -15.18
N MET A 328 20.06 13.16 -14.12
CA MET A 328 20.90 11.95 -14.19
C MET A 328 20.15 10.79 -14.87
N LEU A 329 18.85 10.62 -14.60
CA LEU A 329 18.09 9.50 -15.17
C LEU A 329 18.05 9.59 -16.72
N PRO A 330 17.57 10.67 -17.37
CA PRO A 330 17.59 10.73 -18.82
C PRO A 330 18.99 10.75 -19.42
N GLN A 331 20.02 11.28 -18.72
CA GLN A 331 21.40 11.24 -19.19
C GLN A 331 21.98 9.83 -19.24
N MET A 332 21.83 9.06 -18.16
CA MET A 332 22.29 7.68 -18.10
C MET A 332 21.49 6.77 -19.04
N THR A 333 20.19 7.04 -19.19
CA THR A 333 19.38 6.36 -20.21
C THR A 333 19.96 6.57 -21.61
N LYS A 334 20.33 7.83 -21.95
CA LYS A 334 20.93 8.18 -23.24
C LYS A 334 22.24 7.41 -23.46
N ILE A 335 23.12 7.37 -22.48
CA ILE A 335 24.38 6.63 -22.55
C ILE A 335 24.10 5.15 -22.79
N GLY A 336 23.14 4.56 -22.05
CA GLY A 336 22.73 3.17 -22.23
C GLY A 336 22.16 2.89 -23.63
N GLU A 337 21.39 3.82 -24.20
CA GLU A 337 20.88 3.70 -25.58
C GLU A 337 22.00 3.75 -26.62
N GLU A 338 22.95 4.68 -26.47
CA GLU A 338 24.08 4.84 -27.39
C GLU A 338 25.09 3.67 -27.31
N THR A 339 25.27 3.09 -26.13
CA THR A 339 26.19 1.94 -25.91
C THR A 339 25.54 0.58 -26.05
N GLY A 340 24.20 0.53 -26.17
CA GLY A 340 23.45 -0.72 -26.19
C GLY A 340 23.34 -1.41 -24.82
N ASN A 341 23.73 -0.74 -23.72
CA ASN A 341 23.78 -1.31 -22.38
C ASN A 341 22.88 -0.54 -21.40
N ILE A 342 21.58 -0.47 -21.73
CA ILE A 342 20.59 0.23 -20.90
C ILE A 342 20.43 -0.45 -19.54
N GLU A 343 20.53 -1.80 -19.49
CA GLU A 343 20.39 -2.59 -18.27
C GLU A 343 21.37 -2.12 -17.18
N ASP A 344 22.66 -2.14 -17.45
CA ASP A 344 23.70 -1.72 -16.50
C ASP A 344 23.55 -0.25 -16.09
N MET A 345 23.19 0.61 -17.07
CA MET A 345 22.98 2.03 -16.76
C MET A 345 21.80 2.22 -15.82
N MET A 346 20.71 1.49 -16.04
CA MET A 346 19.53 1.56 -15.16
C MET A 346 19.83 0.98 -13.77
N ASP A 347 20.65 -0.06 -13.67
CA ASP A 347 21.03 -0.64 -12.37
C ASP A 347 21.85 0.35 -11.54
N LYS A 348 22.85 1.02 -12.15
CA LYS A 348 23.63 2.08 -11.48
C LYS A 348 22.79 3.28 -11.06
N VAL A 349 21.84 3.69 -11.91
CA VAL A 349 20.90 4.77 -11.59
C VAL A 349 19.97 4.35 -10.46
N ALA A 350 19.56 3.09 -10.41
CA ALA A 350 18.75 2.55 -9.33
C ALA A 350 19.49 2.63 -7.99
N ASP A 351 20.73 2.13 -7.93
CA ASP A 351 21.57 2.18 -6.72
C ASP A 351 21.72 3.61 -6.21
N TYR A 352 21.99 4.54 -7.11
CA TYR A 352 22.13 5.96 -6.76
C TYR A 352 20.83 6.54 -6.17
N TYR A 353 19.68 6.33 -6.83
CA TYR A 353 18.42 6.88 -6.33
C TYR A 353 17.89 6.16 -5.11
N GLU A 354 18.21 4.90 -4.90
CA GLU A 354 17.91 4.19 -3.65
C GLU A 354 18.68 4.83 -2.47
N MET A 355 19.94 5.20 -2.65
CA MET A 355 20.70 5.99 -1.67
C MET A 355 20.04 7.37 -1.45
N GLU A 356 19.74 8.08 -2.53
CA GLU A 356 19.11 9.40 -2.48
C GLU A 356 17.73 9.40 -1.78
N VAL A 357 16.95 8.31 -1.93
CA VAL A 357 15.69 8.12 -1.20
C VAL A 357 15.97 7.89 0.29
N ASN A 358 17.02 7.13 0.62
CA ASN A 358 17.43 6.93 2.00
C ASN A 358 17.80 8.27 2.66
N ASP A 359 18.66 9.07 2.01
CA ASP A 359 19.10 10.36 2.51
C ASP A 359 17.93 11.36 2.63
N ALA A 360 17.05 11.41 1.63
CA ALA A 360 15.87 12.26 1.68
C ALA A 360 14.89 11.86 2.79
N THR A 361 14.79 10.56 3.09
CA THR A 361 13.96 10.03 4.18
C THR A 361 14.56 10.39 5.54
N ASP A 362 15.87 10.28 5.70
CA ASP A 362 16.58 10.64 6.92
C ASP A 362 16.51 12.15 7.17
N ALA A 363 16.69 12.97 6.12
CA ALA A 363 16.51 14.41 6.19
C ALA A 363 15.06 14.82 6.55
N LEU A 364 14.06 14.13 6.01
CA LEU A 364 12.65 14.34 6.37
C LEU A 364 12.43 14.06 7.87
N THR A 365 12.96 12.95 8.37
CA THR A 365 12.83 12.57 9.79
C THR A 365 13.49 13.61 10.69
N ALA A 366 14.70 14.05 10.34
CA ALA A 366 15.43 15.08 11.09
C ALA A 366 14.69 16.44 11.09
N ALA A 367 14.06 16.82 9.97
CA ALA A 367 13.28 18.05 9.86
C ALA A 367 11.96 18.01 10.66
N MET A 368 11.42 16.82 10.93
CA MET A 368 10.20 16.68 11.73
C MET A 368 10.42 16.94 13.22
N GLU A 369 11.62 16.69 13.75
CA GLU A 369 11.93 16.85 15.18
C GLU A 369 11.77 18.30 15.66
N PRO A 370 12.40 19.33 15.03
CA PRO A 370 12.17 20.72 15.40
C PRO A 370 10.71 21.14 15.25
N LEU A 371 10.01 20.65 14.23
CA LEU A 371 8.61 20.97 14.01
C LEU A 371 7.73 20.45 15.16
N ILE A 372 7.99 19.23 15.62
CA ILE A 372 7.30 18.62 16.76
C ILE A 372 7.57 19.43 18.03
N ILE A 373 8.82 19.84 18.28
CA ILE A 373 9.19 20.67 19.46
C ILE A 373 8.43 21.99 19.45
N VAL A 374 8.33 22.67 18.31
CA VAL A 374 7.59 23.93 18.17
C VAL A 374 6.11 23.70 18.43
N ILE A 375 5.50 22.66 17.83
CA ILE A 375 4.08 22.31 18.06
C ILE A 375 3.85 22.04 19.54
N MET A 376 4.71 21.25 20.19
CA MET A 376 4.63 20.95 21.62
C MET A 376 4.75 22.23 22.46
N GLY A 377 5.70 23.11 22.14
CA GLY A 377 5.89 24.38 22.84
C GLY A 377 4.65 25.26 22.77
N VAL A 378 4.03 25.36 21.60
CA VAL A 378 2.78 26.13 21.41
C VAL A 378 1.61 25.52 22.18
N VAL A 379 1.44 24.20 22.10
CA VAL A 379 0.35 23.48 22.77
C VAL A 379 0.49 23.55 24.29
N VAL A 380 1.67 23.18 24.82
CA VAL A 380 1.92 23.19 26.26
C VAL A 380 1.91 24.62 26.80
N GLY A 381 2.56 25.56 26.11
CA GLY A 381 2.55 26.98 26.48
C GLY A 381 1.15 27.57 26.50
N GLY A 382 0.32 27.24 25.51
CA GLY A 382 -1.09 27.65 25.47
C GLY A 382 -1.91 27.10 26.65
N ILE A 383 -1.72 25.85 27.03
CA ILE A 383 -2.37 25.24 28.20
C ILE A 383 -1.89 25.90 29.49
N VAL A 384 -0.59 26.09 29.64
CA VAL A 384 -0.01 26.75 30.82
C VAL A 384 -0.55 28.17 30.95
N MET A 385 -0.56 28.96 29.90
CA MET A 385 -1.11 30.32 29.91
C MET A 385 -2.59 30.32 30.28
N ALA A 386 -3.36 29.37 29.79
CA ALA A 386 -4.79 29.29 30.09
C ALA A 386 -5.08 28.81 31.52
N ILE A 387 -4.15 28.11 32.18
CA ILE A 387 -4.26 27.76 33.62
C ILE A 387 -3.80 28.90 34.48
N TYR A 388 -2.70 29.59 34.12
CA TYR A 388 -2.17 30.71 34.92
C TYR A 388 -3.02 31.99 34.81
N SER A 389 -3.60 32.27 33.64
CA SER A 389 -4.42 33.48 33.46
C SER A 389 -5.54 33.63 34.48
N PRO A 390 -6.35 32.59 34.79
CA PRO A 390 -7.33 32.65 35.87
C PRO A 390 -6.72 32.88 37.24
N MET A 391 -5.59 32.23 37.57
CA MET A 391 -4.93 32.41 38.87
C MET A 391 -4.48 33.85 39.11
N LEU A 392 -3.96 34.51 38.07
CA LEU A 392 -3.57 35.92 38.15
C LEU A 392 -4.80 36.83 38.33
N SER A 393 -5.89 36.58 37.65
CA SER A 393 -7.14 37.35 37.80
C SER A 393 -7.75 37.21 39.19
N MET A 394 -7.58 36.07 39.86
CA MET A 394 -7.99 35.88 41.26
C MET A 394 -7.16 36.72 42.23
N TYR A 395 -5.85 36.84 41.99
CA TYR A 395 -4.99 37.73 42.81
C TYR A 395 -5.44 39.17 42.71
N ASP A 396 -5.72 39.67 41.51
CA ASP A 396 -6.19 41.03 41.27
C ASP A 396 -7.58 41.27 41.91
N ALA A 397 -8.44 40.25 41.95
CA ALA A 397 -9.77 40.35 42.60
C ALA A 397 -9.68 40.36 44.13
N VAL A 398 -8.72 39.66 44.73
CA VAL A 398 -8.49 39.65 46.22
C VAL A 398 -7.84 40.94 46.69
N ASP A 399 -6.93 41.55 45.92
CA ASP A 399 -6.31 42.85 46.27
C ASP A 399 -7.25 44.06 46.10
N SER A 400 -8.39 43.88 45.45
CA SER A 400 -9.40 44.93 45.24
C SER A 400 -10.47 44.97 46.34
N TYR A 401 -10.38 44.13 47.37
CA TYR A 401 -11.18 44.13 48.61
C TYR A 401 -10.37 44.62 49.79
#